data_5570290efe82c3f9f0fc394f1fddfbfe
#
_entry.id   5570290efe82c3f9f0fc394f1fddfbfe
#
_cell.length_a   1.000
_cell.length_b   1.000
_cell.length_c   1.000
_cell.angle_alpha   90.00
_cell.angle_beta   90.00
_cell.angle_gamma   90.00
#
_symmetry.space_group_name_H-M   'P 1'
#
loop_
_entity.id
_entity.type
_entity.pdbx_description
1 polymer ?
#
loop_
_entity_poly.entity_id
_entity_poly.type
_entity_poly.pdbx_seq_one_letter_code
_entity_poly.pdbx_strand_id
1 'polypeptide(L)'
;MLENIRLSFQGVWSHKMRSLLTMLGIIIGIASIIAIASTIQGTNEQLKQNLLGAGNNTVNVKLCRSDSEYEFDDYTGIPAGVPVFTESDREKMLAVEGVEDITFYTSRSYSSDVWYQNTNLQGASIMGIDNHYFNTCGYEIRTGRSFLDKDYTDFRRVAILEDRKSTRLNSSHLSRS
;
A
#
# COMPACT_ATOMS: atom_id res chain seq x y z
N MET A 1 59.02 -19.65 20.99
CA MET A 1 57.68 -19.17 20.59
C MET A 1 56.53 -20.02 21.13
N LEU A 2 56.60 -21.34 21.03
CA LEU A 2 55.54 -22.25 21.55
C LEU A 2 55.33 -22.15 23.08
N GLU A 3 56.37 -21.93 23.84
CA GLU A 3 56.30 -21.73 25.30
C GLU A 3 55.49 -20.49 25.72
N ASN A 4 55.64 -19.40 24.99
CA ASN A 4 54.90 -18.18 25.29
C ASN A 4 53.38 -18.33 24.99
N ILE A 5 53.03 -19.10 23.97
CA ILE A 5 51.66 -19.47 23.65
C ILE A 5 51.04 -20.36 24.74
N ARG A 6 51.80 -21.31 25.23
CA ARG A 6 51.36 -22.23 26.32
C ARG A 6 51.16 -21.45 27.64
N LEU A 7 52.08 -20.53 28.00
CA LEU A 7 51.94 -19.71 29.17
C LEU A 7 50.73 -18.76 29.09
N SER A 8 50.46 -18.18 27.92
CA SER A 8 49.28 -17.35 27.69
C SER A 8 47.99 -18.13 27.86
N PHE A 9 47.92 -19.34 27.34
CA PHE A 9 46.77 -20.24 27.55
C PHE A 9 46.58 -20.64 29.02
N GLN A 10 47.65 -20.90 29.72
CA GLN A 10 47.62 -21.26 31.14
C GLN A 10 47.15 -20.09 32.04
N GLY A 11 47.51 -18.85 31.68
CA GLY A 11 47.03 -17.65 32.32
C GLY A 11 45.51 -17.42 32.14
N VAL A 12 44.99 -17.69 30.95
CA VAL A 12 43.56 -17.61 30.68
C VAL A 12 42.79 -18.70 31.45
N TRP A 13 43.32 -19.90 31.59
CA TRP A 13 42.65 -21.00 32.29
C TRP A 13 42.70 -20.90 33.81
N SER A 14 43.68 -20.23 34.37
CA SER A 14 43.73 -20.01 35.86
C SER A 14 42.67 -19.01 36.33
N HIS A 15 42.17 -18.13 35.46
CA HIS A 15 41.12 -17.15 35.77
C HIS A 15 39.85 -17.38 34.92
N LYS A 16 39.36 -18.62 34.83
CA LYS A 16 38.23 -19.06 33.98
C LYS A 16 37.00 -18.15 34.07
N MET A 17 36.62 -17.73 35.26
CA MET A 17 35.41 -16.91 35.43
C MET A 17 35.56 -15.52 34.84
N ARG A 18 36.75 -14.91 34.97
CA ARG A 18 37.01 -13.55 34.42
C ARG A 18 37.01 -13.60 32.88
N SER A 19 37.74 -14.58 32.31
CA SER A 19 37.80 -14.77 30.85
C SER A 19 36.43 -15.07 30.25
N LEU A 20 35.63 -15.93 30.90
CA LEU A 20 34.30 -16.27 30.47
C LEU A 20 33.35 -15.06 30.52
N LEU A 21 33.38 -14.28 31.60
CA LEU A 21 32.57 -13.08 31.72
C LEU A 21 32.91 -12.02 30.66
N THR A 22 34.19 -11.80 30.41
CA THR A 22 34.64 -10.83 29.38
C THR A 22 34.26 -11.28 27.97
N MET A 23 34.45 -12.55 27.64
CA MET A 23 33.98 -13.11 26.36
C MET A 23 32.46 -13.01 26.19
N LEU A 24 31.72 -13.34 27.24
CA LEU A 24 30.26 -13.23 27.23
C LEU A 24 29.81 -11.79 26.98
N GLY A 25 30.45 -10.83 27.64
CA GLY A 25 30.16 -9.40 27.43
C GLY A 25 30.38 -8.94 25.98
N ILE A 26 31.50 -9.39 25.38
CA ILE A 26 31.80 -9.06 23.96
C ILE A 26 30.80 -9.71 23.03
N ILE A 27 30.44 -10.98 23.25
CA ILE A 27 29.49 -11.72 22.42
C ILE A 27 28.11 -11.05 22.48
N ILE A 28 27.63 -10.72 23.69
CA ILE A 28 26.34 -10.03 23.84
C ILE A 28 26.36 -8.64 23.17
N GLY A 29 27.47 -7.90 23.30
CA GLY A 29 27.62 -6.60 22.67
C GLY A 29 27.53 -6.68 21.15
N ILE A 30 28.28 -7.58 20.53
CA ILE A 30 28.27 -7.76 19.08
C ILE A 30 26.91 -8.30 18.60
N ALA A 31 26.35 -9.29 19.30
CA ALA A 31 25.05 -9.84 18.97
C ALA A 31 23.93 -8.79 19.01
N SER A 32 23.97 -7.90 20.00
CA SER A 32 23.00 -6.80 20.10
C SER A 32 23.09 -5.83 18.94
N ILE A 33 24.30 -5.47 18.53
CA ILE A 33 24.50 -4.56 17.37
C ILE A 33 23.98 -5.21 16.07
N ILE A 34 24.30 -6.49 15.86
CA ILE A 34 23.82 -7.21 14.67
C ILE A 34 22.29 -7.31 14.68
N ALA A 35 21.70 -7.63 15.83
CA ALA A 35 20.24 -7.73 15.95
C ALA A 35 19.55 -6.40 15.63
N ILE A 36 20.06 -5.29 16.17
CA ILE A 36 19.51 -3.96 15.90
C ILE A 36 19.66 -3.61 14.41
N ALA A 37 20.85 -3.80 13.83
CA ALA A 37 21.08 -3.50 12.42
C ALA A 37 20.17 -4.32 11.49
N SER A 38 20.00 -5.62 11.77
CA SER A 38 19.13 -6.50 11.00
C SER A 38 17.65 -6.09 11.10
N THR A 39 17.21 -5.68 12.30
CA THR A 39 15.83 -5.21 12.50
C THR A 39 15.58 -3.92 11.72
N ILE A 40 16.51 -2.97 11.77
CA ILE A 40 16.37 -1.70 11.01
C ILE A 40 16.32 -1.96 9.51
N GLN A 41 17.20 -2.81 8.99
CA GLN A 41 17.22 -3.15 7.57
C GLN A 41 15.92 -3.85 7.14
N GLY A 42 15.45 -4.82 7.92
CA GLY A 42 14.18 -5.51 7.65
C GLY A 42 12.97 -4.57 7.67
N THR A 43 12.92 -3.66 8.65
CA THR A 43 11.83 -2.67 8.73
C THR A 43 11.88 -1.68 7.57
N ASN A 44 13.06 -1.22 7.18
CA ASN A 44 13.21 -0.30 6.04
C ASN A 44 12.78 -0.95 4.73
N GLU A 45 13.10 -2.23 4.51
CA GLU A 45 12.66 -2.95 3.31
C GLU A 45 11.14 -3.16 3.30
N GLN A 46 10.54 -3.53 4.43
CA GLN A 46 9.09 -3.62 4.55
C GLN A 46 8.40 -2.27 4.34
N LEU A 47 8.94 -1.19 4.91
CA LEU A 47 8.43 0.16 4.67
C LEU A 47 8.51 0.52 3.19
N LYS A 48 9.64 0.25 2.55
CA LYS A 48 9.83 0.50 1.12
C LYS A 48 8.83 -0.29 0.28
N GLN A 49 8.66 -1.58 0.55
CA GLN A 49 7.67 -2.41 -0.14
C GLN A 49 6.24 -1.94 0.12
N ASN A 50 5.90 -1.57 1.34
CA ASN A 50 4.58 -1.03 1.67
C ASN A 50 4.32 0.34 1.00
N LEU A 51 5.35 1.18 0.91
CA LEU A 51 5.25 2.48 0.24
C LEU A 51 5.15 2.33 -1.29
N LEU A 52 5.91 1.41 -1.87
CA LEU A 52 5.84 1.12 -3.31
C LEU A 52 4.56 0.35 -3.67
N GLY A 53 4.15 -0.61 -2.83
CA GLY A 53 2.92 -1.37 -3.02
C GLY A 53 1.63 -0.60 -2.70
N ALA A 54 1.71 0.49 -1.91
CA ALA A 54 0.56 1.32 -1.56
C ALA A 54 0.29 2.45 -2.58
N GLY A 55 0.77 2.33 -3.82
CA GLY A 55 0.50 3.32 -4.86
C GLY A 55 1.27 4.64 -4.74
N ASN A 56 2.31 4.70 -3.91
CA ASN A 56 3.11 5.92 -3.74
C ASN A 56 3.95 6.30 -4.98
N ASN A 57 4.02 5.42 -5.97
CA ASN A 57 4.64 5.69 -7.27
C ASN A 57 3.63 6.17 -8.31
N THR A 58 2.40 6.46 -7.88
CA THR A 58 1.36 6.97 -8.76
C THR A 58 1.25 8.49 -8.67
N VAL A 59 1.13 9.13 -9.83
CA VAL A 59 0.85 10.56 -9.93
C VAL A 59 -0.62 10.74 -10.23
N ASN A 60 -1.29 11.48 -9.38
CA ASN A 60 -2.70 11.80 -9.55
C ASN A 60 -2.85 13.04 -10.45
N VAL A 61 -3.45 12.85 -11.61
CA VAL A 61 -3.73 13.93 -12.54
C VAL A 61 -5.21 14.29 -12.42
N LYS A 62 -5.48 15.48 -11.96
CA LYS A 62 -6.84 15.98 -11.76
C LYS A 62 -7.12 17.18 -12.66
N LEU A 63 -8.37 17.33 -13.04
CA LEU A 63 -8.83 18.49 -13.76
C LEU A 63 -8.96 19.67 -12.81
N CYS A 64 -8.25 20.75 -13.10
CA CYS A 64 -8.33 22.00 -12.35
C CYS A 64 -8.83 23.12 -13.27
N ARG A 65 -9.40 24.16 -12.67
CA ARG A 65 -9.73 25.40 -13.40
C ARG A 65 -8.44 26.15 -13.71
N SER A 66 -8.36 26.72 -14.90
CA SER A 66 -7.18 27.49 -15.31
C SER A 66 -6.97 28.80 -14.53
N ASP A 67 -8.01 29.28 -13.87
CA ASP A 67 -8.04 30.54 -13.13
C ASP A 67 -7.92 30.38 -11.60
N SER A 68 -7.88 29.12 -11.12
CA SER A 68 -7.79 28.81 -9.69
C SER A 68 -7.17 27.46 -9.44
N GLU A 69 -6.51 27.31 -8.29
CA GLU A 69 -6.00 26.02 -7.82
C GLU A 69 -7.10 25.07 -7.30
N TYR A 70 -8.36 25.49 -7.36
CA TYR A 70 -9.48 24.69 -6.88
C TYR A 70 -9.83 23.59 -7.89
N GLU A 71 -9.88 22.36 -7.39
CA GLU A 71 -10.39 21.22 -8.12
C GLU A 71 -11.88 21.37 -8.40
N PHE A 72 -12.36 20.76 -9.48
CA PHE A 72 -13.80 20.61 -9.68
C PHE A 72 -14.32 19.63 -8.62
N ASP A 73 -15.26 20.07 -7.82
CA ASP A 73 -15.93 19.24 -6.82
C ASP A 73 -17.28 18.72 -7.32
N ASP A 74 -17.88 17.82 -6.55
CA ASP A 74 -19.18 17.23 -6.88
C ASP A 74 -20.33 18.28 -6.91
N TYR A 75 -20.11 19.48 -6.35
CA TYR A 75 -21.10 20.57 -6.33
C TYR A 75 -21.03 21.44 -7.58
N THR A 76 -19.85 21.72 -8.05
CA THR A 76 -19.65 22.55 -9.25
C THR A 76 -19.83 21.78 -10.54
N GLY A 77 -19.68 20.47 -10.48
CA GLY A 77 -19.76 19.59 -11.65
C GLY A 77 -18.66 19.87 -12.67
N ILE A 78 -18.52 18.99 -13.64
CA ILE A 78 -17.60 19.17 -14.77
C ILE A 78 -18.28 20.11 -15.78
N PRO A 79 -17.64 21.20 -16.22
CA PRO A 79 -18.21 22.09 -17.22
C PRO A 79 -18.55 21.37 -18.52
N ALA A 80 -19.61 21.81 -19.19
CA ALA A 80 -19.96 21.27 -20.48
C ALA A 80 -18.83 21.53 -21.50
N GLY A 81 -18.44 20.50 -22.25
CA GLY A 81 -17.38 20.58 -23.25
C GLY A 81 -16.00 20.14 -22.78
N VAL A 82 -15.85 19.74 -21.51
CA VAL A 82 -14.61 19.08 -21.07
C VAL A 82 -14.58 17.66 -21.61
N PRO A 83 -13.54 17.28 -22.38
CA PRO A 83 -13.42 15.94 -22.92
C PRO A 83 -13.24 14.91 -21.80
N VAL A 84 -13.96 13.80 -21.90
CA VAL A 84 -13.73 12.63 -21.05
C VAL A 84 -12.55 11.86 -21.61
N PHE A 85 -11.65 11.40 -20.77
CA PHE A 85 -10.54 10.56 -21.19
C PHE A 85 -11.05 9.26 -21.82
N THR A 86 -10.45 8.90 -22.93
CA THR A 86 -10.78 7.71 -23.70
C THR A 86 -9.62 6.73 -23.71
N GLU A 87 -9.84 5.50 -24.20
CA GLU A 87 -8.78 4.52 -24.34
C GLU A 87 -7.66 4.98 -25.28
N SER A 88 -7.99 5.78 -26.31
CA SER A 88 -6.96 6.37 -27.18
C SER A 88 -6.06 7.38 -26.46
N ASP A 89 -6.55 8.01 -25.39
CA ASP A 89 -5.75 8.93 -24.60
C ASP A 89 -4.86 8.16 -23.64
N ARG A 90 -5.30 7.00 -23.14
CA ARG A 90 -4.47 6.05 -22.40
C ARG A 90 -3.24 5.63 -23.23
N GLU A 91 -3.45 5.22 -24.47
CA GLU A 91 -2.35 4.83 -25.37
C GLU A 91 -1.32 5.95 -25.56
N LYS A 92 -1.78 7.19 -25.74
CA LYS A 92 -0.89 8.36 -25.89
C LYS A 92 -0.09 8.63 -24.62
N MET A 93 -0.72 8.48 -23.44
CA MET A 93 -0.07 8.69 -22.16
C MET A 93 0.91 7.57 -21.82
N LEU A 94 0.61 6.31 -22.16
CA LEU A 94 1.53 5.18 -22.02
C LEU A 94 2.80 5.32 -22.89
N ALA A 95 2.74 6.10 -23.96
CA ALA A 95 3.91 6.40 -24.78
C ALA A 95 4.91 7.37 -24.11
N VAL A 96 4.55 7.97 -22.98
CA VAL A 96 5.44 8.86 -22.22
C VAL A 96 6.47 8.03 -21.46
N GLU A 97 7.75 8.41 -21.58
CA GLU A 97 8.84 7.72 -20.90
C GLU A 97 8.66 7.73 -19.39
N GLY A 98 8.77 6.57 -18.75
CA GLY A 98 8.62 6.40 -17.29
C GLY A 98 7.19 6.12 -16.82
N VAL A 99 6.21 6.03 -17.72
CA VAL A 99 4.85 5.62 -17.40
C VAL A 99 4.72 4.11 -17.64
N GLU A 100 4.42 3.35 -16.59
CA GLU A 100 4.24 1.90 -16.65
C GLU A 100 2.78 1.50 -16.88
N ASP A 101 1.84 2.14 -16.21
CA ASP A 101 0.42 1.88 -16.35
C ASP A 101 -0.41 3.13 -16.02
N ILE A 102 -1.65 3.17 -16.49
CA ILE A 102 -2.57 4.28 -16.29
C ILE A 102 -3.94 3.74 -15.94
N THR A 103 -4.54 4.32 -14.93
CA THR A 103 -5.91 4.02 -14.53
C THR A 103 -6.78 5.26 -14.54
N PHE A 104 -8.01 5.10 -14.97
CA PHE A 104 -9.03 6.14 -14.87
C PHE A 104 -9.97 5.85 -13.73
N TYR A 105 -10.25 6.88 -12.95
CA TYR A 105 -11.22 6.76 -11.87
C TYR A 105 -12.09 8.01 -11.77
N THR A 106 -13.25 7.83 -11.20
CA THR A 106 -14.13 8.92 -10.80
C THR A 106 -14.53 8.73 -9.36
N SER A 107 -14.55 9.79 -8.57
CA SER A 107 -14.92 9.73 -7.17
C SER A 107 -16.16 10.58 -6.92
N ARG A 108 -17.07 10.05 -6.11
CA ARG A 108 -18.20 10.79 -5.59
C ARG A 108 -18.05 10.85 -4.07
N SER A 109 -17.64 11.99 -3.59
CA SER A 109 -17.52 12.27 -2.16
C SER A 109 -18.91 12.60 -1.58
N TYR A 110 -19.14 12.23 -0.33
CA TYR A 110 -20.39 12.55 0.40
C TYR A 110 -21.66 11.93 -0.18
N SER A 111 -21.61 10.68 -0.63
CA SER A 111 -22.87 9.98 -0.91
C SER A 111 -23.55 9.62 0.41
N SER A 112 -24.64 10.32 0.72
CA SER A 112 -25.52 10.00 1.84
C SER A 112 -26.42 8.78 1.55
N ASP A 113 -26.39 8.26 0.34
CA ASP A 113 -27.36 7.32 -0.19
C ASP A 113 -26.84 5.88 -0.30
N VAL A 114 -25.75 5.56 0.39
CA VAL A 114 -25.27 4.18 0.45
C VAL A 114 -25.93 3.46 1.62
N TRP A 115 -26.80 2.54 1.30
CA TRP A 115 -27.55 1.74 2.26
C TRP A 115 -27.18 0.26 2.14
N TYR A 116 -27.04 -0.38 3.28
CA TYR A 116 -27.00 -1.84 3.37
C TYR A 116 -28.12 -2.30 4.30
N GLN A 117 -29.09 -3.01 3.75
CA GLN A 117 -30.34 -3.32 4.44
C GLN A 117 -30.98 -2.02 4.99
N ASN A 118 -31.09 -1.88 6.30
CA ASN A 118 -31.67 -0.70 6.97
C ASN A 118 -30.61 0.24 7.55
N THR A 119 -29.33 0.01 7.26
CA THR A 119 -28.24 0.82 7.81
C THR A 119 -27.66 1.74 6.74
N ASN A 120 -27.69 3.04 7.01
CA ASN A 120 -27.05 4.04 6.16
C ASN A 120 -25.55 4.09 6.46
N LEU A 121 -24.72 4.03 5.42
CA LEU A 121 -23.27 4.22 5.50
C LEU A 121 -22.92 5.70 5.35
N GLN A 122 -23.12 6.46 6.43
CA GLN A 122 -22.84 7.90 6.40
C GLN A 122 -21.36 8.18 6.06
N GLY A 123 -21.15 9.14 5.17
CA GLY A 123 -19.81 9.55 4.75
C GLY A 123 -19.08 8.50 3.90
N ALA A 124 -19.80 7.58 3.27
CA ALA A 124 -19.20 6.70 2.28
C ALA A 124 -18.82 7.49 1.03
N SER A 125 -17.62 7.28 0.52
CA SER A 125 -17.23 7.71 -0.82
C SER A 125 -17.44 6.54 -1.79
N ILE A 126 -18.00 6.84 -2.95
CA ILE A 126 -18.14 5.87 -4.03
C ILE A 126 -17.09 6.22 -5.08
N MET A 127 -16.33 5.24 -5.51
CA MET A 127 -15.33 5.41 -6.54
C MET A 127 -15.67 4.47 -7.71
N GLY A 128 -15.83 5.03 -8.89
CA GLY A 128 -15.87 4.26 -10.13
C GLY A 128 -14.44 4.10 -10.64
N ILE A 129 -14.04 2.87 -10.87
CA ILE A 129 -12.67 2.52 -11.27
C ILE A 129 -12.69 1.63 -12.50
N ASP A 130 -11.60 1.65 -13.25
CA ASP A 130 -11.37 0.72 -14.35
C ASP A 130 -10.67 -0.58 -13.87
N ASN A 131 -10.41 -1.51 -14.79
CA ASN A 131 -9.78 -2.79 -14.49
C ASN A 131 -8.29 -2.67 -14.15
N HIS A 132 -7.63 -1.55 -14.47
CA HIS A 132 -6.22 -1.28 -14.18
C HIS A 132 -6.00 -0.73 -12.76
N TYR A 133 -7.03 -0.20 -12.12
CA TYR A 133 -6.92 0.56 -10.88
C TYR A 133 -6.18 -0.18 -9.77
N PHE A 134 -6.49 -1.45 -9.55
CA PHE A 134 -5.88 -2.22 -8.47
C PHE A 134 -4.39 -2.43 -8.69
N ASN A 135 -3.99 -2.75 -9.92
CA ASN A 135 -2.58 -2.96 -10.27
C ASN A 135 -1.80 -1.65 -10.20
N THR A 136 -2.33 -0.59 -10.81
CA THR A 136 -1.68 0.72 -10.88
C THR A 136 -1.55 1.35 -9.48
N CYS A 137 -2.58 1.24 -8.65
CA CYS A 137 -2.56 1.80 -7.30
C CYS A 137 -1.99 0.85 -6.24
N GLY A 138 -1.63 -0.38 -6.60
CA GLY A 138 -1.04 -1.36 -5.69
C GLY A 138 -2.01 -1.89 -4.63
N TYR A 139 -3.31 -1.88 -4.89
CA TYR A 139 -4.29 -2.44 -3.98
C TYR A 139 -4.46 -3.94 -4.18
N GLU A 140 -4.54 -4.67 -3.08
CA GLU A 140 -4.79 -6.10 -3.08
C GLU A 140 -6.20 -6.43 -2.58
N ILE A 141 -6.84 -7.39 -3.24
CA ILE A 141 -8.14 -7.89 -2.82
C ILE A 141 -7.96 -9.00 -1.81
N ARG A 142 -8.35 -8.72 -0.57
CA ARG A 142 -8.22 -9.68 0.54
C ARG A 142 -9.19 -10.84 0.46
N THR A 143 -10.40 -10.59 0.00
CA THR A 143 -11.47 -11.59 -0.07
C THR A 143 -12.36 -11.30 -1.26
N GLY A 144 -12.69 -12.33 -2.02
CA GLY A 144 -13.50 -12.19 -3.22
C GLY A 144 -12.67 -12.17 -4.50
N ARG A 145 -13.10 -11.41 -5.49
CA ARG A 145 -12.44 -11.29 -6.80
C ARG A 145 -12.37 -9.84 -7.27
N SER A 146 -11.45 -9.58 -8.16
CA SER A 146 -11.39 -8.31 -8.90
C SER A 146 -12.54 -8.19 -9.90
N PHE A 147 -12.72 -6.98 -10.43
CA PHE A 147 -13.59 -6.75 -11.56
C PHE A 147 -13.08 -7.49 -12.80
N LEU A 148 -14.00 -7.97 -13.58
CA LEU A 148 -13.74 -8.61 -14.86
C LEU A 148 -14.28 -7.71 -15.98
N ASP A 149 -13.72 -7.82 -17.18
CA ASP A 149 -14.18 -7.06 -18.35
C ASP A 149 -15.68 -7.26 -18.60
N LYS A 150 -16.20 -8.47 -18.31
CA LYS A 150 -17.62 -8.76 -18.39
C LYS A 150 -18.49 -7.98 -17.39
N ASP A 151 -17.93 -7.55 -16.27
CA ASP A 151 -18.69 -6.75 -15.31
C ASP A 151 -18.96 -5.35 -15.87
N TYR A 152 -18.03 -4.82 -16.67
CA TYR A 152 -18.18 -3.55 -17.38
C TYR A 152 -19.04 -3.66 -18.63
N THR A 153 -18.82 -4.68 -19.47
CA THR A 153 -19.56 -4.85 -20.73
C THR A 153 -21.03 -5.24 -20.50
N ASP A 154 -21.31 -6.05 -19.49
CA ASP A 154 -22.66 -6.50 -19.14
C ASP A 154 -23.36 -5.54 -18.16
N PHE A 155 -22.73 -4.43 -17.78
CA PHE A 155 -23.23 -3.47 -16.78
C PHE A 155 -23.66 -4.15 -15.46
N ARG A 156 -22.85 -5.08 -14.97
CA ARG A 156 -23.16 -5.82 -13.75
C ARG A 156 -23.03 -4.92 -12.53
N ARG A 157 -23.97 -5.04 -11.60
CA ARG A 157 -23.94 -4.30 -10.34
C ARG A 157 -23.03 -5.02 -9.33
N VAL A 158 -21.76 -4.76 -9.39
CA VAL A 158 -20.73 -5.32 -8.50
C VAL A 158 -20.02 -4.19 -7.78
N ALA A 159 -19.60 -4.44 -6.54
CA ALA A 159 -18.84 -3.47 -5.75
C ALA A 159 -17.78 -4.18 -4.92
N ILE A 160 -16.67 -3.50 -4.69
CA ILE A 160 -15.61 -3.91 -3.78
C ILE A 160 -15.61 -2.92 -2.62
N LEU A 161 -15.56 -3.43 -1.39
CA LEU A 161 -15.61 -2.64 -0.19
C LEU A 161 -14.23 -2.56 0.46
N GLU A 162 -13.85 -1.37 0.92
CA GLU A 162 -12.64 -1.20 1.70
C GLU A 162 -12.78 -1.88 3.08
N ASP A 163 -11.76 -2.62 3.50
CA ASP A 163 -11.76 -3.43 4.74
C ASP A 163 -11.97 -2.59 6.01
N ARG A 164 -11.55 -1.33 6.03
CA ARG A 164 -11.79 -0.41 7.16
C ARG A 164 -13.26 -0.20 7.50
N LYS A 165 -14.15 -0.34 6.52
CA LYS A 165 -15.60 -0.19 6.71
C LYS A 165 -16.30 -1.52 6.93
N SER A 166 -15.73 -2.62 6.44
CA SER A 166 -16.26 -3.98 6.65
C SER A 166 -16.17 -4.41 8.11
N THR A 167 -15.21 -3.94 8.89
CA THR A 167 -15.09 -4.21 10.33
C THR A 167 -16.21 -3.59 11.18
N ARG A 168 -16.91 -2.58 10.69
CA ARG A 168 -18.08 -2.00 11.35
C ARG A 168 -19.42 -2.66 10.98
N LEU A 169 -19.45 -3.31 9.85
CA LEU A 169 -20.57 -4.13 9.38
C LEU A 169 -20.11 -5.57 9.55
N ASN A 170 -20.62 -6.25 10.56
CA ASN A 170 -20.33 -7.64 10.87
C ASN A 170 -20.17 -8.46 9.58
N SER A 171 -18.93 -8.72 9.17
CA SER A 171 -18.50 -9.10 7.82
C SER A 171 -18.87 -10.50 7.37
N SER A 172 -19.69 -11.21 8.14
CA SER A 172 -20.11 -12.58 7.82
C SER A 172 -21.18 -12.71 6.73
N HIS A 173 -21.74 -11.60 6.24
CA HIS A 173 -22.88 -11.64 5.30
C HIS A 173 -22.64 -11.00 3.93
N LEU A 174 -21.48 -10.42 3.65
CA LEU A 174 -21.21 -9.71 2.39
C LEU A 174 -20.60 -10.55 1.27
N SER A 175 -20.44 -11.86 1.45
CA SER A 175 -19.89 -12.74 0.42
C SER A 175 -20.94 -13.44 -0.46
N ARG A 176 -22.18 -12.96 -0.47
CA ARG A 176 -23.23 -13.53 -1.32
C ARG A 176 -24.03 -12.44 -2.01
N SER A 177 -23.65 -12.13 -3.20
CA SER A 177 -24.56 -11.81 -4.30
C SER A 177 -23.82 -11.93 -5.61
#